data_4c23553630ea2fb689a510088b99b0bc
#
_entry.id   4c23553630ea2fb689a510088b99b0bc
#
_cell.length_a   1.000
_cell.length_b   1.000
_cell.length_c   1.000
_cell.angle_alpha   90.00
_cell.angle_beta   90.00
_cell.angle_gamma   90.00
#
_symmetry.space_group_name_H-M   'P 1'
#
loop_
_entity.id
_entity.type
_entity.pdbx_description
1 polymer ?
#
loop_
_entity_poly.entity_id
_entity_poly.type
_entity_poly.pdbx_seq_one_letter_code
_entity_poly.pdbx_strand_id
1 'polypeptide(L)'
;MVNLMMKRRLIAGFMITILSLASGIGYGADLRSLIEFKESGAIDWTAGIVEAKGSGVPATYTYDSRPQTYRQQTIAEATSKSHHNLLETIVSLRINSDSRVIDIVETYPSIMAQLKGMVQTAPEIENLRQYRYDGTVEVWSQMELNGGFLQLILPPEIRQIESIQQVLTRNGSAKIQSRQRSSQIFSGMVVDARGMRAVPVLAPQILDENLEEVFGPAYASREFAVQNGMTRYTADIWKAKFDQRVADNPLIVKALKVLWPGRCDFMISNADAAKLKSASEHLKFLKECRVIIVIDPM
;
A
#
# COMPACT_ATOMS: atom_id res chain seq x y z
N MET A 1 -35.75 4.12 1.62
CA MET A 1 -35.45 4.13 0.16
C MET A 1 -34.72 5.39 -0.28
N VAL A 2 -34.99 6.56 0.24
CA VAL A 2 -34.36 7.85 -0.13
C VAL A 2 -32.84 7.87 0.23
N ASN A 3 -32.44 7.28 1.36
CA ASN A 3 -31.06 7.28 1.85
C ASN A 3 -30.09 6.44 1.00
N LEU A 4 -30.56 5.40 0.32
CA LEU A 4 -29.74 4.51 -0.51
C LEU A 4 -29.43 5.14 -1.89
N MET A 5 -30.35 5.93 -2.42
CA MET A 5 -30.14 6.66 -3.68
C MET A 5 -29.20 7.86 -3.52
N MET A 6 -29.21 8.51 -2.35
CA MET A 6 -28.30 9.63 -2.06
C MET A 6 -26.86 9.14 -1.88
N LYS A 7 -26.64 8.00 -1.20
CA LYS A 7 -25.31 7.36 -1.09
C LYS A 7 -24.75 6.94 -2.46
N ARG A 8 -25.59 6.37 -3.34
CA ARG A 8 -25.16 6.02 -4.72
C ARG A 8 -24.76 7.23 -5.57
N ARG A 9 -25.42 8.38 -5.39
CA ARG A 9 -25.05 9.61 -6.11
C ARG A 9 -23.75 10.24 -5.61
N LEU A 10 -23.42 10.11 -4.32
CA LEU A 10 -22.13 10.56 -3.76
C LEU A 10 -20.96 9.70 -4.27
N ILE A 11 -21.14 8.37 -4.32
CA ILE A 11 -20.11 7.45 -4.85
C ILE A 11 -19.90 7.67 -6.35
N ALA A 12 -20.97 7.89 -7.12
CA ALA A 12 -20.86 8.20 -8.54
C ALA A 12 -20.19 9.57 -8.79
N GLY A 13 -20.44 10.57 -7.93
CA GLY A 13 -19.77 11.87 -7.98
C GLY A 13 -18.27 11.78 -7.67
N PHE A 14 -17.88 10.92 -6.74
CA PHE A 14 -16.49 10.64 -6.40
C PHE A 14 -15.75 9.94 -7.55
N MET A 15 -16.35 8.91 -8.15
CA MET A 15 -15.80 8.20 -9.31
C MET A 15 -15.62 9.12 -10.54
N ILE A 16 -16.60 9.99 -10.84
CA ILE A 16 -16.54 10.87 -12.00
C ILE A 16 -15.44 11.94 -11.82
N THR A 17 -15.20 12.41 -10.61
CA THR A 17 -14.19 13.46 -10.37
C THR A 17 -12.75 12.93 -10.49
N ILE A 18 -12.48 11.70 -10.05
CA ILE A 18 -11.16 11.07 -10.24
C ILE A 18 -10.95 10.67 -11.71
N LEU A 19 -11.99 10.21 -12.41
CA LEU A 19 -11.90 9.85 -13.84
C LEU A 19 -11.70 11.09 -14.74
N SER A 20 -12.25 12.26 -14.36
CA SER A 20 -12.04 13.51 -15.11
C SER A 20 -10.68 14.15 -14.86
N LEU A 21 -9.96 13.79 -13.77
CA LEU A 21 -8.62 14.22 -13.48
C LEU A 21 -7.56 13.50 -14.34
N ALA A 22 -7.86 12.30 -14.86
CA ALA A 22 -7.00 11.58 -15.80
C ALA A 22 -6.82 12.32 -17.15
N SER A 23 -7.63 13.31 -17.45
CA SER A 23 -7.61 14.02 -18.73
C SER A 23 -6.99 15.42 -18.71
N GLY A 24 -6.50 15.93 -17.57
CA GLY A 24 -6.09 17.33 -17.46
C GLY A 24 -4.72 17.65 -16.91
N ILE A 25 -3.95 16.70 -16.40
CA ILE A 25 -2.63 16.95 -15.82
C ILE A 25 -1.67 15.92 -16.37
N GLY A 26 -0.53 16.36 -16.89
CA GLY A 26 0.56 15.56 -17.47
C GLY A 26 1.33 14.64 -16.49
N TYR A 27 0.73 14.26 -15.39
CA TYR A 27 0.94 12.97 -14.76
C TYR A 27 0.03 12.02 -15.53
N GLY A 28 0.60 11.23 -16.44
CA GLY A 28 -0.11 10.11 -17.01
C GLY A 28 -0.62 9.25 -15.86
N ALA A 29 -1.86 9.52 -15.42
CA ALA A 29 -2.56 8.59 -14.54
C ALA A 29 -2.54 7.27 -15.30
N ASP A 30 -1.65 6.40 -14.86
CA ASP A 30 -1.49 5.12 -15.47
C ASP A 30 -2.83 4.41 -15.31
N LEU A 31 -3.58 4.27 -16.40
CA LEU A 31 -4.88 3.60 -16.46
C LEU A 31 -4.89 2.19 -15.84
N ARG A 32 -3.75 1.75 -15.31
CA ARG A 32 -3.50 0.47 -14.67
C ARG A 32 -3.05 0.58 -13.21
N SER A 33 -3.16 1.77 -12.61
CA SER A 33 -3.00 1.93 -11.15
C SER A 33 -4.08 1.14 -10.42
N LEU A 34 -3.69 0.44 -9.37
CA LEU A 34 -4.58 -0.35 -8.55
C LEU A 34 -5.16 0.54 -7.45
N ILE A 35 -6.32 1.14 -7.73
CA ILE A 35 -6.97 2.09 -6.83
C ILE A 35 -8.18 1.43 -6.16
N GLU A 36 -8.15 1.39 -4.84
CA GLU A 36 -9.27 0.97 -4.00
C GLU A 36 -10.05 2.19 -3.51
N PHE A 37 -11.32 2.30 -3.91
CA PHE A 37 -12.20 3.38 -3.45
C PHE A 37 -12.90 3.01 -2.15
N LYS A 38 -12.89 3.94 -1.19
CA LYS A 38 -13.60 3.88 0.09
C LYS A 38 -14.65 5.00 0.16
N GLU A 39 -15.54 4.94 1.14
CA GLU A 39 -16.53 6.02 1.37
C GLU A 39 -15.83 7.35 1.71
N SER A 40 -14.72 7.29 2.45
CA SER A 40 -13.95 8.44 2.94
C SER A 40 -12.81 8.87 2.04
N GLY A 41 -12.32 8.01 1.11
CA GLY A 41 -11.16 8.33 0.28
C GLY A 41 -10.82 7.27 -0.75
N ALA A 42 -9.57 7.26 -1.19
CA ALA A 42 -9.02 6.29 -2.12
C ALA A 42 -7.62 5.85 -1.68
N ILE A 43 -7.26 4.61 -2.01
CA ILE A 43 -5.95 4.03 -1.76
C ILE A 43 -5.36 3.62 -3.11
N ASP A 44 -4.28 4.25 -3.51
CA ASP A 44 -3.47 3.78 -4.65
C ASP A 44 -2.41 2.81 -4.14
N TRP A 45 -2.69 1.52 -4.28
CA TRP A 45 -1.79 0.44 -3.89
C TRP A 45 -0.55 0.32 -4.77
N THR A 46 -0.59 0.87 -5.98
CA THR A 46 0.57 0.90 -6.90
C THR A 46 1.55 1.99 -6.48
N ALA A 47 1.03 3.18 -6.19
CA ALA A 47 1.84 4.30 -5.71
C ALA A 47 2.16 4.22 -4.21
N GLY A 48 1.35 3.51 -3.42
CA GLY A 48 1.46 3.47 -1.96
C GLY A 48 1.00 4.77 -1.30
N ILE A 49 -0.10 5.34 -1.81
CA ILE A 49 -0.64 6.64 -1.37
C ILE A 49 -2.09 6.48 -0.96
N VAL A 50 -2.50 7.18 0.07
CA VAL A 50 -3.90 7.37 0.47
C VAL A 50 -4.28 8.82 0.23
N GLU A 51 -5.45 9.03 -0.38
CA GLU A 51 -6.00 10.33 -0.69
C GLU A 51 -7.42 10.47 -0.14
N ALA A 52 -7.76 11.67 0.31
CA ALA A 52 -9.12 11.97 0.74
C ALA A 52 -9.51 13.41 0.41
N LYS A 53 -10.83 13.58 0.16
CA LYS A 53 -11.41 14.87 -0.15
C LYS A 53 -12.19 15.41 1.04
N GLY A 54 -12.09 16.71 1.30
CA GLY A 54 -12.95 17.47 2.18
C GLY A 54 -13.64 18.61 1.47
N SER A 55 -14.84 18.95 1.90
CA SER A 55 -15.61 20.07 1.36
C SER A 55 -16.00 21.05 2.47
N GLY A 56 -15.64 22.32 2.31
CA GLY A 56 -16.08 23.42 3.15
C GLY A 56 -17.21 24.19 2.48
N VAL A 57 -18.23 24.53 3.26
CA VAL A 57 -19.35 25.34 2.78
C VAL A 57 -19.25 26.73 3.39
N PRO A 58 -19.39 27.84 2.62
CA PRO A 58 -19.31 29.17 3.19
C PRO A 58 -20.42 29.37 4.22
N ALA A 59 -20.06 29.94 5.36
CA ALA A 59 -21.03 30.36 6.35
C ALA A 59 -21.99 31.40 5.72
N THR A 60 -23.26 31.37 6.12
CA THR A 60 -24.25 32.33 5.64
C THR A 60 -23.77 33.75 5.96
N TYR A 61 -23.74 34.62 4.96
CA TYR A 61 -23.26 36.01 5.10
C TYR A 61 -23.97 36.73 6.26
N THR A 62 -23.21 37.12 7.26
CA THR A 62 -23.61 38.18 8.18
C THR A 62 -22.98 39.50 7.68
N TYR A 63 -23.75 40.56 7.70
CA TYR A 63 -23.44 41.89 7.10
C TYR A 63 -22.08 42.52 7.52
N ASP A 64 -21.42 41.95 8.51
CA ASP A 64 -20.24 42.53 9.19
C ASP A 64 -18.90 41.87 8.87
N SER A 65 -18.84 40.93 7.98
CA SER A 65 -17.63 40.10 7.81
C SER A 65 -17.00 40.30 6.44
N ARG A 66 -15.67 40.46 6.45
CA ARG A 66 -14.88 40.65 5.23
C ARG A 66 -14.87 39.40 4.35
N PRO A 67 -15.05 39.48 3.03
CA PRO A 67 -15.10 38.34 2.10
C PRO A 67 -13.88 37.41 2.18
N GLN A 68 -12.70 37.94 2.48
CA GLN A 68 -11.45 37.19 2.61
C GLN A 68 -11.45 36.25 3.83
N THR A 69 -12.04 36.69 4.95
CA THR A 69 -12.12 35.86 6.18
C THR A 69 -13.00 34.64 5.97
N TYR A 70 -14.11 34.77 5.26
CA TYR A 70 -14.99 33.64 4.93
C TYR A 70 -14.30 32.60 4.04
N ARG A 71 -13.57 33.07 3.03
CA ARG A 71 -12.86 32.16 2.14
C ARG A 71 -11.80 31.34 2.89
N GLN A 72 -11.07 31.97 3.80
CA GLN A 72 -10.09 31.28 4.64
C GLN A 72 -10.75 30.25 5.58
N GLN A 73 -11.87 30.63 6.20
CA GLN A 73 -12.64 29.70 7.05
C GLN A 73 -13.18 28.50 6.26
N THR A 74 -13.71 28.74 5.07
CA THR A 74 -14.22 27.68 4.17
C THR A 74 -13.11 26.72 3.76
N ILE A 75 -11.91 27.24 3.45
CA ILE A 75 -10.73 26.42 3.14
C ILE A 75 -10.33 25.62 4.38
N ALA A 76 -10.24 26.23 5.54
CA ALA A 76 -9.86 25.55 6.78
C ALA A 76 -10.85 24.42 7.14
N GLU A 77 -12.15 24.64 6.94
CA GLU A 77 -13.18 23.61 7.10
C GLU A 77 -12.98 22.46 6.10
N ALA A 78 -12.76 22.77 4.82
CA ALA A 78 -12.50 21.78 3.79
C ALA A 78 -11.26 20.94 4.11
N THR A 79 -10.15 21.57 4.54
CA THR A 79 -8.92 20.89 4.95
C THR A 79 -9.15 20.01 6.17
N SER A 80 -9.86 20.50 7.19
CA SER A 80 -10.19 19.70 8.37
C SER A 80 -11.02 18.45 8.02
N LYS A 81 -12.00 18.58 7.13
CA LYS A 81 -12.80 17.45 6.65
C LYS A 81 -11.98 16.49 5.77
N SER A 82 -11.07 17.01 4.96
CA SER A 82 -10.15 16.19 4.17
C SER A 82 -9.25 15.35 5.08
N HIS A 83 -8.67 15.93 6.14
CA HIS A 83 -7.88 15.22 7.13
C HIS A 83 -8.71 14.18 7.91
N HIS A 84 -9.95 14.52 8.27
CA HIS A 84 -10.85 13.55 8.92
C HIS A 84 -11.11 12.33 8.03
N ASN A 85 -11.47 12.56 6.77
CA ASN A 85 -11.72 11.52 5.79
C ASN A 85 -10.45 10.71 5.48
N LEU A 86 -9.28 11.35 5.43
CA LEU A 86 -7.99 10.70 5.28
C LEU A 86 -7.71 9.74 6.45
N LEU A 87 -7.95 10.17 7.69
CA LEU A 87 -7.81 9.33 8.87
C LEU A 87 -8.75 8.13 8.82
N GLU A 88 -10.03 8.33 8.48
CA GLU A 88 -11.00 7.24 8.33
C GLU A 88 -10.58 6.23 7.26
N THR A 89 -10.05 6.71 6.14
CA THR A 89 -9.54 5.83 5.08
C THR A 89 -8.36 5.00 5.57
N ILE A 90 -7.41 5.63 6.26
CA ILE A 90 -6.20 4.97 6.79
C ILE A 90 -6.54 3.93 7.84
N VAL A 91 -7.43 4.22 8.80
CA VAL A 91 -7.79 3.22 9.83
C VAL A 91 -8.56 2.03 9.26
N SER A 92 -9.16 2.17 8.08
CA SER A 92 -9.81 1.07 7.36
C SER A 92 -8.84 0.10 6.66
N LEU A 93 -7.55 0.47 6.50
CA LEU A 93 -6.54 -0.32 5.81
C LEU A 93 -6.36 -1.69 6.50
N ARG A 94 -6.22 -2.73 5.68
CA ARG A 94 -5.87 -4.07 6.14
C ARG A 94 -4.36 -4.20 6.27
N ILE A 95 -3.92 -4.74 7.41
CA ILE A 95 -2.52 -5.05 7.64
C ILE A 95 -2.19 -6.42 7.08
N ASN A 96 -3.01 -7.41 7.40
CA ASN A 96 -2.89 -8.80 6.94
C ASN A 96 -4.29 -9.47 6.86
N SER A 97 -4.34 -10.81 6.85
CA SER A 97 -5.60 -11.58 6.84
C SER A 97 -6.50 -11.31 8.05
N ASP A 98 -5.93 -11.00 9.21
CA ASP A 98 -6.60 -11.03 10.50
C ASP A 98 -6.78 -9.65 11.13
N SER A 99 -6.00 -8.65 10.71
CA SER A 99 -5.96 -7.35 11.35
C SER A 99 -6.04 -6.17 10.38
N ARG A 100 -6.60 -5.08 10.89
CA ARG A 100 -6.66 -3.75 10.26
C ARG A 100 -5.96 -2.73 11.13
N VAL A 101 -5.71 -1.55 10.58
CA VAL A 101 -5.15 -0.43 11.32
C VAL A 101 -6.03 -0.05 12.51
N ILE A 102 -7.36 -0.09 12.34
CA ILE A 102 -8.31 0.21 13.44
C ILE A 102 -8.09 -0.66 14.66
N ASP A 103 -7.81 -1.95 14.47
CA ASP A 103 -7.62 -2.90 15.57
C ASP A 103 -6.39 -2.54 16.42
N ILE A 104 -5.32 -2.05 15.74
CA ILE A 104 -4.10 -1.59 16.43
C ILE A 104 -4.36 -0.30 17.20
N VAL A 105 -5.01 0.69 16.58
CA VAL A 105 -5.22 2.00 17.22
C VAL A 105 -6.23 1.96 18.34
N GLU A 106 -7.18 1.01 18.33
CA GLU A 106 -8.07 0.74 19.46
C GLU A 106 -7.32 0.10 20.62
N THR A 107 -6.38 -0.80 20.33
CA THR A 107 -5.56 -1.45 21.36
C THR A 107 -4.50 -0.49 21.93
N TYR A 108 -3.94 0.39 21.13
CA TYR A 108 -2.86 1.30 21.49
C TYR A 108 -3.22 2.77 21.21
N PRO A 109 -3.86 3.49 22.14
CA PRO A 109 -4.26 4.88 21.94
C PRO A 109 -3.13 5.85 21.59
N SER A 110 -1.90 5.54 22.00
CA SER A 110 -0.70 6.31 21.63
C SER A 110 -0.42 6.28 20.13
N ILE A 111 -0.69 5.17 19.47
CA ILE A 111 -0.55 5.04 18.00
C ILE A 111 -1.60 5.89 17.31
N MET A 112 -2.84 5.90 17.80
CA MET A 112 -3.89 6.79 17.29
C MET A 112 -3.47 8.26 17.38
N ALA A 113 -2.89 8.68 18.51
CA ALA A 113 -2.44 10.06 18.68
C ALA A 113 -1.34 10.43 17.66
N GLN A 114 -0.36 9.54 17.44
CA GLN A 114 0.69 9.73 16.44
C GLN A 114 0.12 9.79 15.02
N LEU A 115 -0.78 8.88 14.69
CA LEU A 115 -1.44 8.82 13.37
C LEU A 115 -2.25 10.11 13.11
N LYS A 116 -3.00 10.61 14.10
CA LYS A 116 -3.68 11.90 14.00
C LYS A 116 -2.70 13.04 13.74
N GLY A 117 -1.56 13.06 14.41
CA GLY A 117 -0.51 14.05 14.18
C GLY A 117 0.03 14.00 12.74
N MET A 118 0.26 12.80 12.19
CA MET A 118 0.70 12.63 10.80
C MET A 118 -0.36 13.13 9.81
N VAL A 119 -1.62 12.79 10.01
CA VAL A 119 -2.73 13.22 9.16
C VAL A 119 -2.94 14.74 9.22
N GLN A 120 -2.79 15.36 10.39
CA GLN A 120 -2.90 16.82 10.53
C GLN A 120 -1.82 17.59 9.76
N THR A 121 -0.68 16.95 9.50
CA THR A 121 0.42 17.53 8.71
C THR A 121 0.45 17.01 7.27
N ALA A 122 -0.54 16.22 6.87
CA ALA A 122 -0.65 15.67 5.52
C ALA A 122 -0.76 16.81 4.49
N PRO A 123 0.07 16.80 3.43
CA PRO A 123 0.05 17.84 2.43
C PRO A 123 -1.27 17.87 1.65
N GLU A 124 -1.70 19.08 1.32
CA GLU A 124 -2.77 19.29 0.37
C GLU A 124 -2.23 19.10 -1.06
N ILE A 125 -3.05 18.50 -1.93
CA ILE A 125 -2.76 18.42 -3.36
C ILE A 125 -3.25 19.72 -4.02
N GLU A 126 -2.38 20.74 -4.05
CA GLU A 126 -2.74 22.13 -4.43
C GLU A 126 -3.43 22.24 -5.79
N ASN A 127 -3.00 21.49 -6.78
CA ASN A 127 -3.57 21.50 -8.12
C ASN A 127 -4.96 20.84 -8.21
N LEU A 128 -5.45 20.20 -7.15
CA LEU A 128 -6.78 19.60 -7.05
C LEU A 128 -7.77 20.45 -6.26
N ARG A 129 -7.35 21.58 -5.67
CA ARG A 129 -8.27 22.49 -4.99
C ARG A 129 -9.28 23.06 -5.97
N GLN A 130 -10.56 22.92 -5.66
CA GLN A 130 -11.65 23.38 -6.51
C GLN A 130 -12.52 24.38 -5.77
N TYR A 131 -12.90 25.44 -6.48
CA TYR A 131 -13.83 26.46 -6.02
C TYR A 131 -15.11 26.34 -6.84
N ARG A 132 -16.23 26.08 -6.19
CA ARG A 132 -17.53 25.98 -6.85
C ARG A 132 -18.22 27.32 -6.89
N TYR A 133 -19.19 27.45 -7.81
CA TYR A 133 -19.95 28.70 -7.99
C TYR A 133 -20.81 29.08 -6.77
N ASP A 134 -21.17 28.12 -5.91
CA ASP A 134 -21.91 28.33 -4.67
C ASP A 134 -21.00 28.74 -3.48
N GLY A 135 -19.72 28.96 -3.75
CA GLY A 135 -18.71 29.30 -2.75
C GLY A 135 -18.11 28.10 -2.02
N THR A 136 -18.61 26.90 -2.27
CA THR A 136 -18.02 25.67 -1.69
C THR A 136 -16.57 25.50 -2.17
N VAL A 137 -15.68 25.12 -1.26
CA VAL A 137 -14.30 24.78 -1.56
C VAL A 137 -14.09 23.29 -1.34
N GLU A 138 -13.48 22.64 -2.30
CA GLU A 138 -13.04 21.24 -2.18
C GLU A 138 -11.52 21.18 -2.11
N VAL A 139 -11.02 20.44 -1.10
CA VAL A 139 -9.59 20.25 -0.82
C VAL A 139 -9.30 18.75 -0.83
N TRP A 140 -8.16 18.38 -1.38
CA TRP A 140 -7.64 17.02 -1.37
C TRP A 140 -6.37 16.98 -0.55
N SER A 141 -6.27 16.03 0.39
CA SER A 141 -5.05 15.74 1.14
C SER A 141 -4.58 14.31 0.84
N GLN A 142 -3.27 14.11 0.88
CA GLN A 142 -2.66 12.81 0.64
C GLN A 142 -1.66 12.44 1.72
N MET A 143 -1.43 11.15 1.90
CA MET A 143 -0.39 10.61 2.76
C MET A 143 0.25 9.38 2.12
N GLU A 144 1.57 9.30 2.19
CA GLU A 144 2.31 8.10 1.78
C GLU A 144 2.15 6.99 2.83
N LEU A 145 2.01 5.76 2.37
CA LEU A 145 1.94 4.59 3.24
C LEU A 145 3.32 4.17 3.75
N ASN A 146 4.40 4.51 3.04
CA ASN A 146 5.76 4.18 3.44
C ASN A 146 6.29 5.07 4.58
N GLY A 147 7.44 4.72 5.13
CA GLY A 147 8.11 5.53 6.15
C GLY A 147 7.42 5.49 7.51
N GLY A 148 7.13 6.66 8.05
CA GLY A 148 6.61 6.81 9.42
C GLY A 148 5.33 6.04 9.70
N PHE A 149 4.41 5.97 8.73
CA PHE A 149 3.16 5.21 8.88
C PHE A 149 3.44 3.70 9.04
N LEU A 150 4.21 3.09 8.11
CA LEU A 150 4.56 1.67 8.25
C LEU A 150 5.39 1.39 9.49
N GLN A 151 6.23 2.34 9.94
CA GLN A 151 6.97 2.19 11.20
C GLN A 151 6.04 2.01 12.41
N LEU A 152 4.87 2.67 12.40
CA LEU A 152 3.88 2.57 13.47
C LEU A 152 3.03 1.30 13.38
N ILE A 153 2.70 0.86 12.17
CA ILE A 153 1.60 -0.08 11.91
C ILE A 153 2.08 -1.49 11.60
N LEU A 154 3.29 -1.64 11.04
CA LEU A 154 3.78 -2.99 10.71
C LEU A 154 3.91 -3.88 11.94
N PRO A 155 3.51 -5.16 11.83
CA PRO A 155 3.62 -6.13 12.93
C PRO A 155 5.02 -6.17 13.56
N PRO A 156 5.11 -6.37 14.90
CA PRO A 156 6.40 -6.42 15.60
C PRO A 156 7.23 -7.66 15.23
N GLU A 157 6.61 -8.67 14.62
CA GLU A 157 7.26 -9.87 14.09
C GLU A 157 8.24 -9.53 12.97
N ILE A 158 8.00 -8.44 12.22
CA ILE A 158 8.93 -7.91 11.23
C ILE A 158 10.07 -7.23 11.97
N ARG A 159 11.12 -7.99 12.27
CA ARG A 159 12.27 -7.53 13.06
C ARG A 159 13.34 -6.93 12.15
N GLN A 160 14.21 -6.12 12.76
CA GLN A 160 15.47 -5.76 12.15
C GLN A 160 16.36 -7.02 12.15
N ILE A 161 16.51 -7.65 10.99
CA ILE A 161 17.38 -8.81 10.85
C ILE A 161 18.81 -8.26 10.76
N GLU A 162 19.60 -8.41 11.82
CA GLU A 162 21.02 -8.10 11.80
C GLU A 162 21.71 -8.83 10.65
N SER A 163 22.63 -8.13 9.97
CA SER A 163 23.44 -8.76 8.93
C SER A 163 24.17 -9.94 9.56
N ILE A 164 23.90 -11.14 9.09
CA ILE A 164 24.69 -12.30 9.47
C ILE A 164 26.10 -12.01 8.96
N GLN A 165 26.98 -11.54 9.85
CA GLN A 165 28.40 -11.57 9.59
C GLN A 165 28.73 -13.05 9.40
N GLN A 166 29.19 -13.41 8.21
CA GLN A 166 29.72 -14.73 7.95
C GLN A 166 30.87 -14.90 8.92
N VAL A 167 30.65 -15.64 10.01
CA VAL A 167 31.73 -16.16 10.83
C VAL A 167 32.46 -17.15 9.94
N LEU A 168 33.50 -16.67 9.30
CA LEU A 168 34.52 -17.51 8.67
C LEU A 168 35.16 -18.36 9.76
N THR A 169 34.53 -19.48 10.09
CA THR A 169 35.16 -20.54 10.83
C THR A 169 36.25 -21.13 9.92
N ARG A 170 37.43 -20.59 10.13
CA ARG A 170 38.67 -21.10 9.60
C ARG A 170 38.92 -22.43 10.32
N ASN A 171 38.47 -23.56 9.76
CA ASN A 171 39.11 -24.88 10.00
C ASN A 171 38.41 -25.96 9.14
N GLY A 172 39.21 -26.69 8.40
CA GLY A 172 38.90 -28.03 7.91
C GLY A 172 38.63 -28.14 6.42
N SER A 173 39.66 -28.42 5.65
CA SER A 173 39.62 -28.90 4.30
C SER A 173 38.73 -30.15 4.16
N ALA A 174 37.53 -29.99 3.67
CA ALA A 174 36.77 -31.08 3.04
C ALA A 174 36.45 -30.64 1.64
N LYS A 175 37.14 -31.22 0.65
CA LYS A 175 36.77 -31.15 -0.75
C LYS A 175 35.44 -31.87 -0.94
N ILE A 176 34.36 -31.14 -0.76
CA ILE A 176 33.06 -31.54 -1.31
C ILE A 176 33.01 -30.97 -2.74
N GLN A 177 33.30 -31.83 -3.72
CA GLN A 177 32.92 -31.55 -5.10
C GLN A 177 31.39 -31.56 -5.17
N SER A 178 30.77 -30.44 -4.78
CA SER A 178 29.40 -30.16 -5.17
C SER A 178 29.40 -29.89 -6.67
N ARG A 179 28.77 -30.78 -7.43
CA ARG A 179 28.33 -30.46 -8.79
C ARG A 179 27.53 -29.18 -8.68
N GLN A 180 28.16 -28.03 -8.98
CA GLN A 180 27.48 -26.76 -9.19
C GLN A 180 26.55 -26.94 -10.41
N ARG A 181 25.30 -27.36 -10.14
CA ARG A 181 24.22 -26.89 -10.98
C ARG A 181 24.24 -25.38 -10.79
N SER A 182 24.55 -24.64 -11.83
CA SER A 182 24.42 -23.19 -11.86
C SER A 182 22.97 -22.87 -11.50
N SER A 183 22.69 -22.65 -10.20
CA SER A 183 21.40 -22.19 -9.76
C SER A 183 21.23 -20.82 -10.36
N GLN A 184 20.20 -20.64 -11.16
CA GLN A 184 19.86 -19.34 -11.70
C GLN A 184 19.62 -18.38 -10.55
N ILE A 185 20.41 -17.31 -10.46
CA ILE A 185 20.25 -16.29 -9.42
C ILE A 185 19.17 -15.31 -9.86
N PHE A 186 18.17 -15.12 -9.00
CA PHE A 186 17.10 -14.15 -9.21
C PHE A 186 17.37 -12.88 -8.41
N SER A 187 16.85 -11.75 -8.90
CA SER A 187 17.03 -10.43 -8.29
C SER A 187 15.82 -9.95 -7.48
N GLY A 188 14.68 -10.59 -7.64
CA GLY A 188 13.42 -10.29 -6.99
C GLY A 188 12.36 -11.34 -7.33
N MET A 189 11.14 -11.16 -6.87
CA MET A 189 10.01 -12.04 -7.12
C MET A 189 8.78 -11.27 -7.61
N VAL A 190 8.12 -11.82 -8.63
CA VAL A 190 6.81 -11.37 -9.10
C VAL A 190 5.82 -12.51 -8.93
N VAL A 191 4.75 -12.29 -8.17
CA VAL A 191 3.66 -13.27 -7.96
C VAL A 191 2.47 -12.87 -8.81
N ASP A 192 2.11 -13.70 -9.78
CA ASP A 192 0.91 -13.50 -10.62
C ASP A 192 -0.29 -14.18 -9.96
N ALA A 193 -1.16 -13.38 -9.34
CA ALA A 193 -2.40 -13.82 -8.70
C ALA A 193 -3.66 -13.31 -9.42
N ARG A 194 -3.54 -12.95 -10.69
CA ARG A 194 -4.68 -12.51 -11.49
C ARG A 194 -5.70 -13.64 -11.66
N GLY A 195 -6.98 -13.28 -11.69
CA GLY A 195 -8.12 -14.21 -11.75
C GLY A 195 -8.53 -14.77 -10.38
N MET A 196 -7.85 -14.38 -9.30
CA MET A 196 -8.10 -14.92 -7.96
C MET A 196 -8.90 -13.98 -7.04
N ARG A 197 -9.21 -12.76 -7.50
CA ARG A 197 -9.90 -11.74 -6.71
C ARG A 197 -9.19 -11.47 -5.37
N ALA A 198 -7.87 -11.41 -5.42
CA ALA A 198 -7.05 -11.10 -4.24
C ALA A 198 -7.30 -9.66 -3.78
N VAL A 199 -7.08 -9.43 -2.49
CA VAL A 199 -7.22 -8.12 -1.84
C VAL A 199 -5.84 -7.67 -1.38
N PRO A 200 -5.38 -6.45 -1.70
CA PRO A 200 -4.09 -5.95 -1.25
C PRO A 200 -4.13 -5.62 0.25
N VAL A 201 -2.98 -5.81 0.90
CA VAL A 201 -2.75 -5.56 2.32
C VAL A 201 -1.33 -5.04 2.54
N LEU A 202 -1.03 -4.47 3.72
CA LEU A 202 0.29 -3.92 4.02
C LEU A 202 1.35 -5.01 4.24
N ALA A 203 0.97 -6.15 4.82
CA ALA A 203 1.87 -7.25 5.18
C ALA A 203 1.31 -8.61 4.73
N PRO A 204 1.32 -8.91 3.41
CA PRO A 204 0.87 -10.20 2.90
C PRO A 204 1.85 -11.31 3.22
N GLN A 205 1.37 -12.56 3.19
CA GLN A 205 2.18 -13.76 3.25
C GLN A 205 2.15 -14.53 1.93
N ILE A 206 3.28 -15.13 1.59
CA ILE A 206 3.41 -16.08 0.49
C ILE A 206 3.86 -17.41 1.09
N LEU A 207 3.08 -18.45 0.88
CA LEU A 207 3.24 -19.76 1.47
C LEU A 207 3.47 -20.80 0.35
N ASP A 208 4.14 -21.88 0.67
CA ASP A 208 4.21 -23.03 -0.23
C ASP A 208 2.98 -23.97 -0.05
N GLU A 209 2.93 -25.07 -0.79
CA GLU A 209 1.83 -26.03 -0.72
C GLU A 209 1.72 -26.75 0.64
N ASN A 210 2.78 -26.72 1.45
CA ASN A 210 2.81 -27.27 2.81
C ASN A 210 2.38 -26.22 3.86
N LEU A 211 1.98 -25.02 3.43
CA LEU A 211 1.70 -23.87 4.29
C LEU A 211 2.93 -23.32 5.05
N GLU A 212 4.13 -23.64 4.57
CA GLU A 212 5.34 -23.02 5.09
C GLU A 212 5.52 -21.63 4.48
N GLU A 213 5.84 -20.63 5.32
CA GLU A 213 6.09 -19.28 4.85
C GLU A 213 7.34 -19.25 3.96
N VAL A 214 7.18 -18.65 2.79
CA VAL A 214 8.26 -18.41 1.83
C VAL A 214 8.65 -16.93 1.83
N PHE A 215 7.66 -16.06 2.01
CA PHE A 215 7.84 -14.63 2.19
C PHE A 215 6.71 -14.08 3.07
N GLY A 216 7.07 -13.17 3.96
CA GLY A 216 6.15 -12.52 4.88
C GLY A 216 6.92 -11.88 6.04
N PRO A 217 6.27 -11.65 7.18
CA PRO A 217 6.88 -11.03 8.35
C PRO A 217 8.17 -11.68 8.85
N ALA A 218 8.30 -13.01 8.72
CA ALA A 218 9.50 -13.71 9.16
C ALA A 218 10.73 -13.50 8.27
N TYR A 219 10.52 -13.14 7.00
CA TYR A 219 11.60 -12.98 6.02
C TYR A 219 11.96 -11.52 5.75
N ALA A 220 11.01 -10.60 5.84
CA ALA A 220 11.22 -9.19 5.57
C ALA A 220 12.05 -8.51 6.67
N SER A 221 13.03 -7.68 6.29
CA SER A 221 13.67 -6.78 7.24
C SER A 221 12.80 -5.54 7.46
N ARG A 222 12.59 -5.15 8.73
CA ARG A 222 11.78 -3.97 9.09
C ARG A 222 12.26 -2.70 8.40
N GLU A 223 13.56 -2.51 8.29
CA GLU A 223 14.13 -1.35 7.62
C GLU A 223 13.63 -1.21 6.18
N PHE A 224 13.73 -2.28 5.38
CA PHE A 224 13.28 -2.27 3.98
C PHE A 224 11.75 -2.24 3.88
N ALA A 225 11.05 -2.95 4.76
CA ALA A 225 9.59 -2.95 4.79
C ALA A 225 9.02 -1.56 5.12
N VAL A 226 9.66 -0.82 6.03
CA VAL A 226 9.27 0.56 6.36
C VAL A 226 9.54 1.51 5.19
N GLN A 227 10.72 1.44 4.59
CA GLN A 227 11.12 2.36 3.53
C GLN A 227 10.36 2.14 2.21
N ASN A 228 10.09 0.90 1.86
CA ASN A 228 9.60 0.54 0.53
C ASN A 228 8.23 -0.16 0.52
N GLY A 229 7.66 -0.47 1.70
CA GLY A 229 6.57 -1.41 1.85
C GLY A 229 7.04 -2.86 1.73
N MET A 230 6.34 -3.81 2.33
CA MET A 230 6.67 -5.23 2.19
C MET A 230 6.56 -5.70 0.76
N THR A 231 5.51 -5.27 0.07
CA THR A 231 5.27 -5.58 -1.35
C THR A 231 4.77 -4.34 -2.08
N ARG A 232 4.82 -4.38 -3.40
CA ARG A 232 4.08 -3.47 -4.27
C ARG A 232 3.01 -4.25 -5.02
N TYR A 233 1.87 -3.61 -5.27
CA TYR A 233 0.80 -4.20 -6.04
C TYR A 233 0.66 -3.51 -7.39
N THR A 234 0.29 -4.27 -8.41
CA THR A 234 -0.03 -3.75 -9.75
C THR A 234 -1.03 -4.68 -10.45
N ALA A 235 -1.75 -4.16 -11.43
CA ALA A 235 -2.60 -4.97 -12.31
C ALA A 235 -1.85 -5.43 -13.59
N ASP A 236 -0.63 -4.94 -13.83
CA ASP A 236 0.13 -5.17 -15.05
C ASP A 236 1.37 -6.03 -14.81
N ILE A 237 1.34 -7.26 -15.32
CA ILE A 237 2.47 -8.20 -15.23
C ILE A 237 3.73 -7.70 -15.94
N TRP A 238 3.57 -6.95 -17.04
CA TRP A 238 4.72 -6.42 -17.77
C TRP A 238 5.43 -5.32 -16.99
N LYS A 239 4.65 -4.42 -16.34
CA LYS A 239 5.23 -3.43 -15.44
C LYS A 239 5.91 -4.08 -14.26
N ALA A 240 5.27 -5.08 -13.64
CA ALA A 240 5.88 -5.83 -12.54
C ALA A 240 7.23 -6.44 -12.92
N LYS A 241 7.32 -7.03 -14.13
CA LYS A 241 8.53 -7.71 -14.60
C LYS A 241 9.72 -6.76 -14.80
N PHE A 242 9.47 -5.52 -15.20
CA PHE A 242 10.49 -4.52 -15.49
C PHE A 242 10.60 -3.42 -14.42
N ASP A 243 9.94 -3.61 -13.26
CA ASP A 243 10.01 -2.66 -12.16
C ASP A 243 11.38 -2.73 -11.47
N GLN A 244 11.95 -1.57 -11.19
CA GLN A 244 13.25 -1.44 -10.51
C GLN A 244 13.29 -2.17 -9.15
N ARG A 245 12.14 -2.35 -8.50
CA ARG A 245 12.04 -3.07 -7.22
C ARG A 245 12.52 -4.51 -7.32
N VAL A 246 12.24 -5.19 -8.42
CA VAL A 246 12.62 -6.59 -8.64
C VAL A 246 13.88 -6.73 -9.51
N ALA A 247 14.41 -5.62 -10.02
CA ALA A 247 15.57 -5.51 -10.89
C ALA A 247 15.47 -6.37 -12.18
N ASP A 248 16.61 -6.81 -12.73
CA ASP A 248 16.68 -7.25 -14.13
C ASP A 248 16.29 -8.72 -14.36
N ASN A 249 16.29 -9.55 -13.32
CA ASN A 249 16.03 -10.99 -13.44
C ASN A 249 15.09 -11.52 -12.35
N PRO A 250 13.81 -11.06 -12.28
CA PRO A 250 12.89 -11.55 -11.26
C PRO A 250 12.45 -12.99 -11.52
N LEU A 251 12.26 -13.77 -10.45
CA LEU A 251 11.52 -15.02 -10.51
C LEU A 251 10.02 -14.69 -10.64
N ILE A 252 9.42 -15.12 -11.74
CA ILE A 252 7.97 -14.97 -11.95
C ILE A 252 7.31 -16.27 -11.55
N VAL A 253 6.44 -16.22 -10.55
CA VAL A 253 5.67 -17.35 -10.05
C VAL A 253 4.18 -17.10 -10.22
N LYS A 254 3.44 -18.13 -10.54
CA LYS A 254 1.98 -18.06 -10.56
C LYS A 254 1.46 -18.52 -9.21
N ALA A 255 0.61 -17.72 -8.57
CA ALA A 255 -0.12 -18.18 -7.39
C ALA A 255 -1.03 -19.34 -7.77
N LEU A 256 -1.08 -20.37 -6.93
CA LEU A 256 -1.99 -21.51 -7.09
C LEU A 256 -3.38 -21.19 -6.57
N LYS A 257 -3.44 -20.48 -5.46
CA LYS A 257 -4.67 -19.98 -4.83
C LYS A 257 -4.37 -18.83 -3.87
N VAL A 258 -5.41 -18.10 -3.54
CA VAL A 258 -5.43 -17.11 -2.46
C VAL A 258 -6.15 -17.72 -1.26
N LEU A 259 -5.59 -17.54 -0.06
CA LEU A 259 -6.10 -18.20 1.15
C LEU A 259 -7.26 -17.39 1.78
N TRP A 260 -8.21 -18.10 2.35
CA TRP A 260 -9.31 -17.55 3.11
C TRP A 260 -8.97 -17.54 4.62
N PRO A 261 -9.54 -16.58 5.40
CA PRO A 261 -10.63 -15.66 5.05
C PRO A 261 -10.18 -14.36 4.37
N GLY A 262 -8.93 -13.91 4.55
CA GLY A 262 -8.46 -12.58 4.17
C GLY A 262 -8.36 -12.32 2.67
N ARG A 263 -8.14 -13.36 1.87
CA ARG A 263 -7.87 -13.30 0.42
C ARG A 263 -6.66 -12.41 0.07
N CYS A 264 -5.68 -12.39 0.95
CA CYS A 264 -4.48 -11.56 0.83
C CYS A 264 -3.18 -12.34 1.00
N ASP A 265 -3.27 -13.63 1.35
CA ASP A 265 -2.15 -14.54 1.45
C ASP A 265 -2.15 -15.48 0.25
N PHE A 266 -0.98 -15.76 -0.29
CA PHE A 266 -0.82 -16.39 -1.58
C PHE A 266 -0.11 -17.74 -1.43
N MET A 267 -0.61 -18.77 -2.07
CA MET A 267 0.06 -20.05 -2.16
C MET A 267 0.78 -20.18 -3.49
N ILE A 268 2.05 -20.58 -3.46
CA ILE A 268 2.86 -20.91 -4.64
C ILE A 268 3.23 -22.39 -4.64
N SER A 269 3.74 -22.90 -5.76
CA SER A 269 4.13 -24.31 -5.84
C SER A 269 5.37 -24.60 -5.00
N ASN A 270 5.46 -25.84 -4.45
CA ASN A 270 6.65 -26.32 -3.78
C ASN A 270 7.90 -26.24 -4.69
N ALA A 271 7.72 -26.39 -6.00
CA ALA A 271 8.81 -26.27 -6.96
C ALA A 271 9.35 -24.85 -7.05
N ASP A 272 8.48 -23.83 -7.02
CA ASP A 272 8.89 -22.44 -7.03
C ASP A 272 9.46 -22.01 -5.66
N ALA A 273 8.88 -22.48 -4.57
CA ALA A 273 9.43 -22.30 -3.23
C ALA A 273 10.85 -22.89 -3.12
N ALA A 274 11.09 -24.09 -3.67
CA ALA A 274 12.42 -24.69 -3.71
C ALA A 274 13.43 -23.86 -4.51
N LYS A 275 13.03 -23.20 -5.60
CA LYS A 275 13.90 -22.27 -6.33
C LYS A 275 14.30 -21.08 -5.45
N LEU A 276 13.38 -20.52 -4.67
CA LEU A 276 13.66 -19.42 -3.73
C LEU A 276 14.62 -19.84 -2.60
N LYS A 277 14.49 -21.07 -2.12
CA LYS A 277 15.34 -21.63 -1.07
C LYS A 277 16.71 -22.11 -1.61
N SER A 278 16.96 -22.10 -2.94
CA SER A 278 18.14 -22.72 -3.58
C SER A 278 19.42 -21.89 -3.50
N ALA A 279 19.35 -20.59 -3.24
CA ALA A 279 20.50 -19.69 -3.16
C ALA A 279 20.33 -18.64 -2.06
N SER A 280 21.42 -18.25 -1.41
CA SER A 280 21.45 -17.22 -0.36
C SER A 280 21.04 -15.83 -0.87
N GLU A 281 21.35 -15.54 -2.12
CA GLU A 281 20.98 -14.30 -2.81
C GLU A 281 19.47 -14.12 -2.88
N HIS A 282 18.71 -15.21 -2.99
CA HIS A 282 17.25 -15.17 -2.99
C HIS A 282 16.70 -14.76 -1.63
N LEU A 283 17.27 -15.24 -0.55
CA LEU A 283 16.92 -14.81 0.81
C LEU A 283 17.24 -13.33 1.02
N LYS A 284 18.31 -12.82 0.39
CA LYS A 284 18.65 -11.41 0.44
C LYS A 284 17.60 -10.54 -0.20
N PHE A 285 17.15 -10.84 -1.41
CA PHE A 285 16.13 -10.01 -2.07
C PHE A 285 14.76 -10.10 -1.36
N LEU A 286 14.41 -11.24 -0.77
CA LEU A 286 13.20 -11.36 0.06
C LEU A 286 13.30 -10.47 1.30
N LYS A 287 14.46 -10.49 1.98
CA LYS A 287 14.76 -9.60 3.12
C LYS A 287 14.64 -8.11 2.73
N GLU A 288 15.07 -7.75 1.55
CA GLU A 288 15.01 -6.40 0.98
C GLU A 288 13.59 -6.05 0.44
N CYS A 289 12.60 -6.91 0.63
CA CYS A 289 11.21 -6.72 0.17
C CYS A 289 11.11 -6.51 -1.35
N ARG A 290 11.97 -7.14 -2.16
CA ARG A 290 11.93 -7.05 -3.63
C ARG A 290 10.87 -7.99 -4.19
N VAL A 291 9.64 -7.74 -3.79
CA VAL A 291 8.45 -8.54 -4.16
C VAL A 291 7.39 -7.65 -4.73
N ILE A 292 6.79 -8.08 -5.84
CA ILE A 292 5.62 -7.45 -6.47
C ILE A 292 4.53 -8.51 -6.63
N ILE A 293 3.32 -8.14 -6.29
CA ILE A 293 2.14 -9.00 -6.45
C ILE A 293 1.24 -8.39 -7.52
N VAL A 294 0.92 -9.19 -8.52
CA VAL A 294 0.02 -8.80 -9.62
C VAL A 294 -1.35 -9.37 -9.34
N ILE A 295 -2.34 -8.49 -9.19
CA ILE A 295 -3.74 -8.87 -8.90
C ILE A 295 -4.68 -8.26 -9.94
N ASP A 296 -5.95 -8.63 -9.88
CA ASP A 296 -6.97 -8.05 -10.75
C ASP A 296 -7.20 -6.57 -10.42
N PRO A 297 -7.57 -5.72 -11.41
CA PRO A 297 -8.06 -4.37 -11.16
C PRO A 297 -9.26 -4.40 -10.20
N MET A 298 -9.41 -3.37 -9.37
CA MET A 298 -10.50 -3.24 -8.39
C MET A 298 -11.67 -2.46 -8.95
#